data_7852f8dee4277bed0cc32fdb5f41469a
#
_entry.id   7852f8dee4277bed0cc32fdb5f41469a
#
_cell.length_a   1.000
_cell.length_b   1.000
_cell.length_c   1.000
_cell.angle_alpha   90.00
_cell.angle_beta   90.00
_cell.angle_gamma   90.00
#
_symmetry.space_group_name_H-M   'P 1'
#
loop_
_entity.id
_entity.type
_entity.pdbx_description
1 polymer ?
#
loop_
_entity_poly.entity_id
_entity_poly.type
_entity_poly.pdbx_seq_one_letter_code
_entity_poly.pdbx_strand_id
1 'polypeptide(L)'
;MRRIHPLIIIRNFIRDFAENRAIKKRYRSWLRASKAAKSDYQAEVLTRFRAKRSQAIVGHEEDYVRPVAELIEIMSDGSGAFVDFGGSAGESCSVLHRKFPAMSFVVIETPAMVKAAAKLRPLIAFSTELPDRIDIFYSSGTFQYLEDPYALWKRGLSKTTGYAFLARNTLSETDQFRVQHSMLFNNGAGPIPEGFKDIVVRYPHRTISERRLIDIASGAGFELVNRIADRNGGLIQGAKGMYGADLLFKRR
;
A
#
# COMPACT_ATOMS: atom_id res chain seq x y z
N MET A 1 -34.61 9.10 -1.10
CA MET A 1 -33.84 8.22 -2.01
C MET A 1 -33.72 8.89 -3.37
N ARG A 2 -32.54 9.39 -3.77
CA ARG A 2 -32.31 9.92 -5.13
C ARG A 2 -32.23 8.73 -6.09
N ARG A 3 -33.16 8.63 -7.04
CA ARG A 3 -33.12 7.63 -8.11
C ARG A 3 -31.89 7.89 -8.99
N ILE A 4 -30.94 6.94 -9.01
CA ILE A 4 -29.77 7.01 -9.90
C ILE A 4 -30.28 6.81 -11.32
N HIS A 5 -29.93 7.73 -12.22
CA HIS A 5 -30.39 7.69 -13.62
C HIS A 5 -29.87 6.43 -14.33
N PRO A 6 -30.71 5.67 -15.06
CA PRO A 6 -30.31 4.41 -15.72
C PRO A 6 -29.06 4.52 -16.60
N LEU A 7 -28.86 5.63 -17.28
CA LEU A 7 -27.65 5.89 -18.09
C LEU A 7 -26.35 5.94 -17.29
N ILE A 8 -26.42 6.33 -16.01
CA ILE A 8 -25.24 6.32 -15.11
C ILE A 8 -24.87 4.88 -14.76
N ILE A 9 -25.87 4.03 -14.54
CA ILE A 9 -25.66 2.61 -14.23
C ILE A 9 -25.02 1.89 -15.42
N ILE A 10 -25.55 2.09 -16.63
CA ILE A 10 -25.02 1.50 -17.88
C ILE A 10 -23.60 1.99 -18.16
N ARG A 11 -23.35 3.29 -18.03
CA ARG A 11 -22.02 3.88 -18.23
C ARG A 11 -21.00 3.31 -17.23
N ASN A 12 -21.37 3.15 -15.96
CA ASN A 12 -20.52 2.56 -14.94
C ASN A 12 -20.25 1.08 -15.25
N PHE A 13 -21.24 0.30 -15.62
CA PHE A 13 -21.11 -1.10 -16.00
C PHE A 13 -20.15 -1.31 -17.20
N ILE A 14 -20.32 -0.52 -18.27
CA ILE A 14 -19.45 -0.57 -19.46
C ILE A 14 -18.01 -0.18 -19.08
N ARG A 15 -17.83 0.84 -18.25
CA ARG A 15 -16.54 1.27 -17.74
C ARG A 15 -15.88 0.17 -16.93
N ASP A 16 -16.57 -0.42 -15.96
CA ASP A 16 -16.05 -1.47 -15.08
C ASP A 16 -15.70 -2.74 -15.88
N PHE A 17 -16.47 -3.05 -16.91
CA PHE A 17 -16.17 -4.16 -17.84
C PHE A 17 -14.89 -3.90 -18.65
N ALA A 18 -14.75 -2.69 -19.20
CA ALA A 18 -13.55 -2.31 -19.96
C ALA A 18 -12.30 -2.27 -19.08
N GLU A 19 -12.41 -1.76 -17.85
CA GLU A 19 -11.34 -1.72 -16.86
C GLU A 19 -10.93 -3.13 -16.42
N ASN A 20 -11.87 -4.01 -16.11
CA ASN A 20 -11.62 -5.41 -15.79
C ASN A 20 -10.91 -6.16 -16.93
N ARG A 21 -11.24 -5.86 -18.19
CA ARG A 21 -10.58 -6.45 -19.35
C ARG A 21 -9.16 -5.93 -19.54
N ALA A 22 -8.93 -4.65 -19.32
CA ALA A 22 -7.61 -4.02 -19.41
C ALA A 22 -6.66 -4.54 -18.31
N ILE A 23 -7.17 -4.72 -17.08
CA ILE A 23 -6.44 -5.29 -15.95
C ILE A 23 -6.02 -6.75 -16.21
N LYS A 24 -6.79 -7.53 -16.98
CA LYS A 24 -6.46 -8.93 -17.32
C LYS A 24 -5.29 -9.06 -18.29
N LYS A 25 -4.93 -8.01 -19.03
CA LYS A 25 -3.81 -8.05 -19.99
C LYS A 25 -2.49 -8.18 -19.25
N ARG A 26 -1.71 -9.23 -19.57
CA ARG A 26 -0.36 -9.44 -19.07
C ARG A 26 0.68 -8.79 -19.98
N TYR A 27 1.72 -8.23 -19.37
CA TYR A 27 2.89 -7.70 -20.04
C TYR A 27 4.11 -8.57 -19.72
N ARG A 28 5.09 -8.61 -20.63
CA ARG A 28 6.29 -9.45 -20.46
C ARG A 28 7.28 -8.88 -19.43
N SER A 29 7.17 -7.62 -19.08
CA SER A 29 8.06 -6.96 -18.10
C SER A 29 7.40 -5.74 -17.47
N TRP A 30 7.95 -5.31 -16.35
CA TRP A 30 7.58 -4.04 -15.69
C TRP A 30 7.67 -2.85 -16.64
N LEU A 31 8.80 -2.72 -17.37
CA LEU A 31 9.00 -1.63 -18.32
C LEU A 31 7.89 -1.55 -19.38
N ARG A 32 7.42 -2.70 -19.89
CA ARG A 32 6.30 -2.72 -20.85
C ARG A 32 4.99 -2.33 -20.23
N ALA A 33 4.72 -2.73 -19.00
CA ALA A 33 3.54 -2.31 -18.25
C ALA A 33 3.57 -0.80 -17.98
N SER A 34 4.72 -0.26 -17.53
CA SER A 34 4.91 1.17 -17.27
C SER A 34 4.70 2.03 -18.52
N LYS A 35 5.29 1.63 -19.65
CA LYS A 35 5.06 2.31 -20.95
C LYS A 35 3.58 2.29 -21.36
N ALA A 36 2.88 1.19 -21.09
CA ALA A 36 1.46 1.06 -21.43
C ALA A 36 0.54 1.85 -20.49
N ALA A 37 0.90 1.99 -19.22
CA ALA A 37 0.18 2.78 -18.23
C ALA A 37 0.23 4.28 -18.55
N LYS A 38 1.33 4.77 -19.10
CA LYS A 38 1.62 6.20 -19.37
C LYS A 38 1.59 7.08 -18.11
N SER A 39 1.59 6.48 -16.95
CA SER A 39 1.57 7.11 -15.63
C SER A 39 2.08 6.09 -14.60
N ASP A 40 2.27 6.53 -13.36
CA ASP A 40 2.67 5.67 -12.26
C ASP A 40 1.81 5.96 -11.00
N TYR A 41 2.00 5.16 -9.96
CA TYR A 41 1.27 5.31 -8.70
C TYR A 41 1.69 6.56 -7.90
N GLN A 42 2.80 7.19 -8.30
CA GLN A 42 3.36 8.41 -7.70
C GLN A 42 2.95 9.69 -8.47
N ALA A 43 2.11 9.55 -9.51
CA ALA A 43 1.65 10.68 -10.32
C ALA A 43 1.16 11.84 -9.44
N GLU A 44 1.52 13.07 -9.82
CA GLU A 44 1.24 14.28 -9.04
C GLU A 44 -0.24 14.40 -8.64
N VAL A 45 -1.14 14.08 -9.56
CA VAL A 45 -2.59 14.13 -9.30
C VAL A 45 -3.01 13.20 -8.18
N LEU A 46 -2.44 11.97 -8.12
CA LEU A 46 -2.70 11.01 -7.05
C LEU A 46 -2.12 11.47 -5.71
N THR A 47 -0.88 11.94 -5.71
CA THR A 47 -0.21 12.45 -4.51
C THR A 47 -0.97 13.65 -3.94
N ARG A 48 -1.32 14.64 -4.76
CA ARG A 48 -2.07 15.81 -4.33
C ARG A 48 -3.45 15.46 -3.83
N PHE A 49 -4.15 14.55 -4.51
CA PHE A 49 -5.48 14.10 -4.12
C PHE A 49 -5.46 13.38 -2.76
N ARG A 50 -4.54 12.41 -2.57
CA ARG A 50 -4.37 11.69 -1.29
C ARG A 50 -4.00 12.62 -0.15
N ALA A 51 -3.06 13.55 -0.36
CA ALA A 51 -2.68 14.52 0.66
C ALA A 51 -3.84 15.43 1.08
N LYS A 52 -4.67 15.89 0.12
CA LYS A 52 -5.86 16.71 0.42
C LYS A 52 -6.93 15.95 1.17
N ARG A 53 -7.19 14.69 0.83
CA ARG A 53 -8.10 13.83 1.60
C ARG A 53 -7.61 13.65 3.02
N SER A 54 -6.33 13.32 3.17
CA SER A 54 -5.69 13.12 4.45
C SER A 54 -5.69 14.38 5.34
N GLN A 55 -5.51 15.55 4.74
CA GLN A 55 -5.60 16.83 5.44
C GLN A 55 -6.97 17.03 6.11
N ALA A 56 -8.04 16.60 5.46
CA ALA A 56 -9.41 16.78 5.95
C ALA A 56 -9.75 15.88 7.15
N ILE A 57 -8.92 14.89 7.48
CA ILE A 57 -9.17 13.94 8.56
C ILE A 57 -8.13 14.00 9.69
N VAL A 58 -7.27 15.01 9.69
CA VAL A 58 -6.29 15.20 10.78
C VAL A 58 -7.00 15.32 12.11
N GLY A 59 -6.65 14.46 13.07
CA GLY A 59 -7.28 14.35 14.38
C GLY A 59 -8.51 13.42 14.44
N HIS A 60 -8.97 12.90 13.30
CA HIS A 60 -10.13 11.98 13.18
C HIS A 60 -9.82 10.78 12.27
N GLU A 61 -8.54 10.40 12.19
CA GLU A 61 -8.10 9.35 11.26
C GLU A 61 -8.76 7.99 11.54
N GLU A 62 -9.08 7.68 12.79
CA GLU A 62 -9.73 6.44 13.23
C GLU A 62 -11.10 6.19 12.59
N ASP A 63 -11.79 7.22 12.13
CA ASP A 63 -13.07 7.10 11.43
C ASP A 63 -12.88 6.57 10.00
N TYR A 64 -11.67 6.67 9.45
CA TYR A 64 -11.37 6.40 8.04
C TYR A 64 -10.37 5.26 7.82
N VAL A 65 -9.52 4.96 8.80
CA VAL A 65 -8.50 3.91 8.69
C VAL A 65 -8.60 2.89 9.82
N ARG A 66 -8.21 1.66 9.53
CA ARG A 66 -8.12 0.56 10.49
C ARG A 66 -6.69 0.05 10.49
N PRO A 67 -5.83 0.62 11.35
CA PRO A 67 -4.44 0.17 11.46
C PRO A 67 -4.34 -1.19 12.15
N VAL A 68 -3.17 -1.81 12.03
CA VAL A 68 -2.85 -3.15 12.54
C VAL A 68 -2.49 -3.14 14.05
N ALA A 69 -3.30 -2.46 14.87
CA ALA A 69 -3.00 -2.26 16.28
C ALA A 69 -2.85 -3.57 17.07
N GLU A 70 -3.72 -4.55 16.81
CA GLU A 70 -3.66 -5.87 17.47
C GLU A 70 -2.38 -6.63 17.12
N LEU A 71 -1.82 -6.42 15.93
CA LEU A 71 -0.55 -7.03 15.54
C LEU A 71 0.64 -6.39 16.26
N ILE A 72 0.60 -5.08 16.52
CA ILE A 72 1.65 -4.41 17.31
C ILE A 72 1.69 -4.98 18.71
N GLU A 73 0.56 -5.25 19.35
CA GLU A 73 0.49 -5.86 20.69
C GLU A 73 1.14 -7.25 20.73
N ILE A 74 1.14 -7.99 19.61
CA ILE A 74 1.81 -9.29 19.48
C ILE A 74 3.30 -9.13 19.18
N MET A 75 3.67 -8.09 18.43
CA MET A 75 5.03 -7.89 17.90
C MET A 75 5.94 -7.08 18.83
N SER A 76 5.39 -6.34 19.78
CA SER A 76 6.13 -5.37 20.62
C SER A 76 5.43 -5.18 21.96
N ASP A 77 6.19 -4.76 22.95
CA ASP A 77 5.71 -4.26 24.25
C ASP A 77 5.15 -2.83 24.18
N GLY A 78 4.99 -2.29 22.98
CA GLY A 78 4.54 -0.91 22.75
C GLY A 78 5.68 0.09 22.67
N SER A 79 6.93 -0.37 22.56
CA SER A 79 8.13 0.45 22.36
C SER A 79 8.84 0.12 21.04
N GLY A 80 9.86 0.91 20.68
CA GLY A 80 10.70 0.69 19.50
C GLY A 80 10.29 1.49 18.27
N ALA A 81 10.90 1.15 17.13
CA ALA A 81 10.73 1.88 15.86
C ALA A 81 9.83 1.10 14.90
N PHE A 82 8.69 1.68 14.56
CA PHE A 82 7.76 1.20 13.52
C PHE A 82 7.97 1.99 12.24
N VAL A 83 8.25 1.30 11.16
CA VAL A 83 8.41 1.89 9.82
C VAL A 83 7.29 1.44 8.92
N ASP A 84 6.49 2.41 8.41
CA ASP A 84 5.45 2.19 7.41
C ASP A 84 5.96 2.58 6.01
N PHE A 85 6.35 1.58 5.23
CA PHE A 85 6.80 1.81 3.86
C PHE A 85 5.62 1.96 2.90
N GLY A 86 5.49 3.15 2.31
CA GLY A 86 4.34 3.52 1.48
C GLY A 86 3.10 3.88 2.29
N GLY A 87 3.29 4.39 3.49
CA GLY A 87 2.24 4.75 4.44
C GLY A 87 1.45 6.01 4.09
N SER A 88 1.55 6.49 2.85
CA SER A 88 0.81 7.67 2.36
C SER A 88 1.09 8.91 3.21
N ALA A 89 0.06 9.61 3.67
CA ALA A 89 0.21 10.79 4.52
C ALA A 89 0.20 10.46 6.03
N GLY A 90 0.45 9.19 6.41
CA GLY A 90 0.70 8.76 7.79
C GLY A 90 -0.56 8.59 8.65
N GLU A 91 -1.73 8.40 8.03
CA GLU A 91 -3.01 8.28 8.73
C GLU A 91 -2.98 7.11 9.73
N SER A 92 -2.53 5.94 9.28
CA SER A 92 -2.41 4.75 10.13
C SER A 92 -1.41 4.95 11.26
N CYS A 93 -0.25 5.54 10.97
CA CYS A 93 0.76 5.85 11.98
C CYS A 93 0.25 6.85 13.02
N SER A 94 -0.56 7.83 12.62
CA SER A 94 -1.19 8.78 13.56
C SER A 94 -2.10 8.08 14.56
N VAL A 95 -2.95 7.15 14.11
CA VAL A 95 -3.82 6.36 15.00
C VAL A 95 -2.97 5.46 15.91
N LEU A 96 -1.97 4.78 15.35
CA LEU A 96 -1.08 3.90 16.13
C LEU A 96 -0.28 4.66 17.18
N HIS A 97 0.22 5.85 16.86
CA HIS A 97 0.97 6.67 17.82
C HIS A 97 0.13 7.08 19.03
N ARG A 98 -1.17 7.38 18.83
CA ARG A 98 -2.06 7.66 19.97
C ARG A 98 -2.25 6.45 20.89
N LYS A 99 -2.23 5.23 20.33
CA LYS A 99 -2.35 3.98 21.10
C LYS A 99 -1.02 3.54 21.73
N PHE A 100 0.10 3.80 21.06
CA PHE A 100 1.45 3.39 21.45
C PHE A 100 2.42 4.58 21.46
N PRO A 101 2.24 5.53 22.42
CA PRO A 101 2.99 6.79 22.43
C PRO A 101 4.50 6.64 22.72
N ALA A 102 4.92 5.49 23.26
CA ALA A 102 6.33 5.18 23.48
C ALA A 102 7.06 4.65 22.22
N MET A 103 6.31 4.32 21.16
CA MET A 103 6.90 3.93 19.88
C MET A 103 7.22 5.14 19.01
N SER A 104 8.30 5.05 18.24
CA SER A 104 8.57 5.98 17.15
C SER A 104 7.96 5.48 15.85
N PHE A 105 7.29 6.37 15.11
CA PHE A 105 6.66 6.04 13.83
C PHE A 105 7.33 6.82 12.70
N VAL A 106 7.78 6.10 11.68
CA VAL A 106 8.41 6.67 10.49
C VAL A 106 7.67 6.20 9.25
N VAL A 107 7.17 7.13 8.46
CA VAL A 107 6.56 6.84 7.14
C VAL A 107 7.63 7.06 6.07
N ILE A 108 7.89 6.02 5.28
CA ILE A 108 8.77 6.11 4.12
C ILE A 108 7.92 6.29 2.88
N GLU A 109 8.12 7.42 2.20
CA GLU A 109 7.33 7.80 1.05
C GLU A 109 8.14 8.57 0.00
N THR A 110 7.52 8.87 -1.12
CA THR A 110 8.10 9.67 -2.19
C THR A 110 8.38 11.10 -1.73
N PRO A 111 9.39 11.80 -2.29
CA PRO A 111 9.68 13.18 -1.92
C PRO A 111 8.46 14.10 -2.00
N ALA A 112 7.59 13.89 -2.99
CA ALA A 112 6.38 14.68 -3.17
C ALA A 112 5.36 14.45 -2.04
N MET A 113 5.17 13.19 -1.60
CA MET A 113 4.28 12.87 -0.49
C MET A 113 4.88 13.34 0.85
N VAL A 114 6.16 13.13 1.09
CA VAL A 114 6.86 13.63 2.29
C VAL A 114 6.66 15.14 2.42
N LYS A 115 6.89 15.90 1.35
CA LYS A 115 6.69 17.36 1.32
C LYS A 115 5.24 17.75 1.63
N ALA A 116 4.27 17.00 1.12
CA ALA A 116 2.85 17.29 1.31
C ALA A 116 2.33 16.91 2.71
N ALA A 117 2.86 15.82 3.30
CA ALA A 117 2.31 15.19 4.49
C ALA A 117 3.03 15.54 5.80
N ALA A 118 4.33 15.84 5.79
CA ALA A 118 5.13 16.03 7.00
C ALA A 118 4.59 17.12 7.97
N LYS A 119 3.94 18.16 7.42
CA LYS A 119 3.33 19.22 8.24
C LYS A 119 1.95 18.86 8.80
N LEU A 120 1.31 17.82 8.27
CA LEU A 120 -0.03 17.42 8.69
C LEU A 120 0.00 16.66 10.03
N ARG A 121 1.09 15.91 10.28
CA ARG A 121 1.22 15.04 11.45
C ARG A 121 2.61 15.18 12.07
N PRO A 122 2.84 16.25 12.89
CA PRO A 122 4.18 16.59 13.39
C PRO A 122 4.76 15.54 14.36
N LEU A 123 3.96 14.64 14.90
CA LEU A 123 4.41 13.54 15.76
C LEU A 123 4.85 12.30 14.96
N ILE A 124 4.64 12.29 13.65
CA ILE A 124 5.04 11.20 12.76
C ILE A 124 6.22 11.69 11.92
N ALA A 125 7.32 10.95 11.93
CA ALA A 125 8.46 11.23 11.07
C ALA A 125 8.18 10.80 9.62
N PHE A 126 8.61 11.61 8.66
CA PHE A 126 8.53 11.29 7.22
C PHE A 126 9.92 11.33 6.61
N SER A 127 10.26 10.31 5.84
CA SER A 127 11.55 10.20 5.16
C SER A 127 11.38 9.54 3.77
N THR A 128 12.36 9.75 2.92
CA THR A 128 12.52 9.03 1.65
C THR A 128 13.41 7.80 1.79
N GLU A 129 14.07 7.64 2.94
CA GLU A 129 15.04 6.58 3.18
C GLU A 129 14.72 5.80 4.46
N LEU A 130 15.01 4.50 4.43
CA LEU A 130 14.87 3.63 5.58
C LEU A 130 15.89 4.02 6.67
N PRO A 131 15.47 4.12 7.95
CA PRO A 131 16.38 4.31 9.07
C PRO A 131 17.33 3.11 9.21
N ASP A 132 18.39 3.26 9.98
CA ASP A 132 19.40 2.20 10.14
C ASP A 132 18.94 1.04 11.01
N ARG A 133 18.01 1.29 11.93
CA ARG A 133 17.38 0.28 12.77
C ARG A 133 15.85 0.38 12.71
N ILE A 134 15.22 -0.78 12.55
CA ILE A 134 13.77 -0.95 12.47
C ILE A 134 13.40 -2.10 13.41
N ASP A 135 12.49 -1.90 14.33
CA ASP A 135 11.98 -3.00 15.15
C ASP A 135 10.79 -3.67 14.46
N ILE A 136 9.91 -2.91 13.82
CA ILE A 136 8.81 -3.42 13.00
C ILE A 136 8.84 -2.75 11.62
N PHE A 137 9.10 -3.54 10.57
CA PHE A 137 8.94 -3.13 9.18
C PHE A 137 7.54 -3.48 8.70
N TYR A 138 6.78 -2.49 8.32
CA TYR A 138 5.42 -2.66 7.81
C TYR A 138 5.28 -2.07 6.40
N SER A 139 4.50 -2.73 5.55
CA SER A 139 4.06 -2.17 4.28
C SER A 139 2.72 -2.75 3.88
N SER A 140 1.77 -1.89 3.51
CA SER A 140 0.41 -2.29 3.15
C SER A 140 0.04 -1.83 1.74
N GLY A 141 -0.11 -2.79 0.83
CA GLY A 141 -0.57 -2.55 -0.54
C GLY A 141 0.39 -1.74 -1.41
N THR A 142 1.69 -1.62 -1.06
CA THR A 142 2.65 -0.78 -1.77
C THR A 142 3.58 -1.57 -2.68
N PHE A 143 4.03 -2.74 -2.25
CA PHE A 143 5.04 -3.53 -2.96
C PHE A 143 4.68 -3.85 -4.40
N GLN A 144 3.41 -4.02 -4.69
CA GLN A 144 2.88 -4.29 -6.03
C GLN A 144 3.03 -3.13 -7.02
N TYR A 145 3.36 -1.94 -6.55
CA TYR A 145 3.57 -0.73 -7.36
C TYR A 145 5.04 -0.36 -7.54
N LEU A 146 5.95 -1.21 -7.08
CA LEU A 146 7.39 -1.01 -7.17
C LEU A 146 7.98 -1.73 -8.38
N GLU A 147 8.97 -1.11 -9.02
CA GLU A 147 9.75 -1.74 -10.08
C GLU A 147 10.57 -2.92 -9.55
N ASP A 148 11.23 -2.75 -8.40
CA ASP A 148 11.97 -3.83 -7.72
C ASP A 148 11.58 -3.94 -6.23
N PRO A 149 10.45 -4.63 -5.92
CA PRO A 149 10.04 -4.86 -4.55
C PRO A 149 11.00 -5.77 -3.79
N TYR A 150 11.76 -6.63 -4.48
CA TYR A 150 12.64 -7.59 -3.83
C TYR A 150 13.93 -6.96 -3.32
N ALA A 151 14.50 -6.01 -4.06
CA ALA A 151 15.63 -5.22 -3.57
C ALA A 151 15.25 -4.40 -2.34
N LEU A 152 14.05 -3.77 -2.37
CA LEU A 152 13.52 -3.09 -1.18
C LEU A 152 13.31 -4.05 -0.02
N TRP A 153 12.69 -5.22 -0.27
CA TRP A 153 12.44 -6.24 0.76
C TRP A 153 13.74 -6.66 1.45
N LYS A 154 14.76 -7.00 0.66
CA LYS A 154 16.08 -7.33 1.16
C LYS A 154 16.69 -6.24 2.04
N ARG A 155 16.60 -4.97 1.58
CA ARG A 155 17.11 -3.80 2.31
C ARG A 155 16.30 -3.53 3.58
N GLY A 156 14.98 -3.68 3.56
CA GLY A 156 14.13 -3.54 4.74
C GLY A 156 14.48 -4.58 5.79
N LEU A 157 14.57 -5.85 5.41
CA LEU A 157 14.93 -6.95 6.31
C LEU A 157 16.32 -6.80 6.92
N SER A 158 17.32 -6.31 6.16
CA SER A 158 18.68 -6.13 6.67
C SER A 158 18.76 -5.10 7.81
N LYS A 159 17.80 -4.19 7.89
CA LYS A 159 17.69 -3.15 8.93
C LYS A 159 16.70 -3.51 10.04
N THR A 160 15.91 -4.58 9.86
CA THR A 160 14.85 -4.97 10.79
C THR A 160 15.36 -5.94 11.83
N THR A 161 15.12 -5.66 13.12
CA THR A 161 15.59 -6.46 14.25
C THR A 161 14.51 -7.36 14.87
N GLY A 162 13.23 -7.08 14.61
CA GLY A 162 12.09 -7.80 15.20
C GLY A 162 11.20 -8.44 14.16
N TYR A 163 10.22 -7.71 13.69
CA TYR A 163 9.17 -8.22 12.80
C TYR A 163 9.10 -7.48 11.47
N ALA A 164 8.66 -8.20 10.44
CA ALA A 164 8.37 -7.61 9.14
C ALA A 164 6.99 -8.08 8.67
N PHE A 165 6.10 -7.15 8.32
CA PHE A 165 4.72 -7.45 7.95
C PHE A 165 4.36 -6.81 6.61
N LEU A 166 4.02 -7.67 5.65
CA LEU A 166 3.54 -7.28 4.34
C LEU A 166 2.04 -7.55 4.24
N ALA A 167 1.23 -6.50 4.22
CA ALA A 167 -0.22 -6.58 4.15
C ALA A 167 -0.77 -6.17 2.78
N ARG A 168 -1.95 -6.68 2.43
CA ARG A 168 -2.74 -6.32 1.25
C ARG A 168 -1.96 -6.40 -0.09
N ASN A 169 -1.10 -7.40 -0.22
CA ASN A 169 -0.35 -7.61 -1.45
C ASN A 169 -1.09 -8.57 -2.38
N THR A 170 -1.01 -8.29 -3.68
CA THR A 170 -1.44 -9.22 -4.71
C THR A 170 -0.30 -10.18 -5.02
N LEU A 171 -0.52 -11.44 -4.75
CA LEU A 171 0.48 -12.51 -4.83
C LEU A 171 0.16 -13.52 -5.95
N SER A 172 1.18 -14.27 -6.36
CA SER A 172 1.09 -15.41 -7.29
C SER A 172 2.33 -16.30 -7.14
N GLU A 173 2.36 -17.44 -7.84
CA GLU A 173 3.55 -18.30 -7.90
C GLU A 173 4.74 -17.59 -8.56
N THR A 174 4.48 -16.84 -9.62
CA THR A 174 5.50 -16.11 -10.38
C THR A 174 5.05 -14.66 -10.61
N ASP A 175 6.02 -13.75 -10.76
CA ASP A 175 5.74 -12.35 -11.06
C ASP A 175 4.91 -12.20 -12.34
N GLN A 176 3.89 -11.35 -12.27
CA GLN A 176 3.09 -10.98 -13.43
C GLN A 176 2.98 -9.46 -13.48
N PHE A 177 3.05 -8.90 -14.69
CA PHE A 177 3.00 -7.46 -14.89
C PHE A 177 1.73 -7.06 -15.62
N ARG A 178 1.06 -6.03 -15.12
CA ARG A 178 -0.23 -5.54 -15.62
C ARG A 178 -0.27 -4.02 -15.58
N VAL A 179 -1.31 -3.43 -16.13
CA VAL A 179 -1.71 -2.05 -15.87
C VAL A 179 -2.97 -2.09 -15.04
N GLN A 180 -2.91 -1.54 -13.84
CA GLN A 180 -4.08 -1.34 -13.02
C GLN A 180 -4.74 -0.02 -13.37
N HIS A 181 -6.07 -0.02 -13.39
CA HIS A 181 -6.90 1.15 -13.53
C HIS A 181 -7.68 1.35 -12.24
N SER A 182 -7.78 2.57 -11.76
CA SER A 182 -8.70 2.92 -10.68
C SER A 182 -9.31 4.29 -10.93
N MET A 183 -10.45 4.55 -10.31
CA MET A 183 -10.99 5.90 -10.25
C MET A 183 -10.19 6.71 -9.23
N LEU A 184 -9.91 7.98 -9.53
CA LEU A 184 -9.16 8.85 -8.63
C LEU A 184 -9.79 8.88 -7.23
N PHE A 185 -11.12 8.94 -7.15
CA PHE A 185 -11.86 9.01 -5.89
C PHE A 185 -11.78 7.74 -5.03
N ASN A 186 -11.36 6.62 -5.59
CA ASN A 186 -11.12 5.38 -4.85
C ASN A 186 -9.75 5.35 -4.13
N ASN A 187 -8.94 6.42 -4.21
CA ASN A 187 -7.60 6.45 -3.64
C ASN A 187 -7.54 7.36 -2.40
N GLY A 188 -6.83 6.91 -1.37
CA GLY A 188 -6.62 7.64 -0.11
C GLY A 188 -7.81 7.56 0.86
N ALA A 189 -7.61 8.03 2.09
CA ALA A 189 -8.58 8.08 3.17
C ALA A 189 -9.14 9.50 3.37
N GLY A 190 -10.40 9.61 3.76
CA GLY A 190 -11.07 10.88 4.03
C GLY A 190 -12.14 11.26 2.98
N PRO A 191 -12.83 12.40 3.16
CA PRO A 191 -13.83 12.89 2.23
C PRO A 191 -13.21 13.30 0.89
N ILE A 192 -14.03 13.33 -0.16
CA ILE A 192 -13.60 13.79 -1.48
C ILE A 192 -13.41 15.31 -1.44
N PRO A 193 -12.19 15.83 -1.72
CA PRO A 193 -11.94 17.25 -1.70
C PRO A 193 -12.55 17.96 -2.91
N GLU A 194 -12.97 19.19 -2.71
CA GLU A 194 -13.48 20.02 -3.78
C GLU A 194 -12.41 20.31 -4.87
N GLY A 195 -12.87 20.61 -6.09
CA GLY A 195 -12.00 20.96 -7.21
C GLY A 195 -11.36 19.76 -7.94
N PHE A 196 -11.59 18.53 -7.48
CA PHE A 196 -11.15 17.33 -8.20
C PHE A 196 -12.28 16.75 -9.05
N LYS A 197 -11.89 16.19 -10.21
CA LYS A 197 -12.77 15.38 -11.06
C LYS A 197 -12.41 13.92 -10.90
N ASP A 198 -13.42 13.05 -10.84
CA ASP A 198 -13.21 11.62 -10.81
C ASP A 198 -12.77 11.11 -12.19
N ILE A 199 -11.49 10.90 -12.34
CA ILE A 199 -10.85 10.44 -13.58
C ILE A 199 -10.28 9.05 -13.41
N VAL A 200 -10.12 8.31 -14.50
CA VAL A 200 -9.40 7.05 -14.51
C VAL A 200 -7.90 7.34 -14.39
N VAL A 201 -7.27 6.81 -13.35
CA VAL A 201 -5.81 6.78 -13.19
C VAL A 201 -5.28 5.40 -13.51
N ARG A 202 -4.10 5.34 -14.16
CA ARG A 202 -3.47 4.09 -14.62
C ARG A 202 -2.06 4.04 -14.11
N TYR A 203 -1.64 2.87 -13.66
CA TYR A 203 -0.29 2.67 -13.17
C TYR A 203 0.14 1.21 -13.36
N PRO A 204 1.45 0.95 -13.50
CA PRO A 204 1.94 -0.41 -13.58
C PRO A 204 1.68 -1.14 -12.26
N HIS A 205 1.39 -2.42 -12.37
CA HIS A 205 1.12 -3.30 -11.25
C HIS A 205 1.88 -4.61 -11.44
N ARG A 206 2.54 -5.06 -10.39
CA ARG A 206 3.19 -6.37 -10.30
C ARG A 206 2.40 -7.26 -9.36
N THR A 207 2.08 -8.47 -9.80
CA THR A 207 1.74 -9.54 -8.88
C THR A 207 3.04 -10.16 -8.40
N ILE A 208 3.24 -10.27 -7.11
CA ILE A 208 4.54 -10.60 -6.50
C ILE A 208 4.60 -12.11 -6.23
N SER A 209 5.74 -12.74 -6.48
CA SER A 209 5.95 -14.13 -6.10
C SER A 209 6.06 -14.27 -4.58
N GLU A 210 5.05 -14.91 -3.96
CA GLU A 210 5.05 -15.20 -2.53
C GLU A 210 6.28 -16.02 -2.13
N ARG A 211 6.58 -17.08 -2.90
CA ARG A 211 7.75 -17.92 -2.65
C ARG A 211 9.03 -17.11 -2.59
N ARG A 212 9.24 -16.20 -3.56
CA ARG A 212 10.44 -15.37 -3.58
C ARG A 212 10.54 -14.42 -2.40
N LEU A 213 9.41 -13.88 -1.90
CA LEU A 213 9.40 -13.08 -0.67
C LEU A 213 9.83 -13.91 0.55
N ILE A 214 9.32 -15.14 0.66
CA ILE A 214 9.66 -16.06 1.75
C ILE A 214 11.13 -16.49 1.67
N ASP A 215 11.62 -16.84 0.48
CA ASP A 215 13.02 -17.26 0.28
C ASP A 215 14.00 -16.13 0.67
N ILE A 216 13.69 -14.88 0.29
CA ILE A 216 14.50 -13.71 0.68
C ILE A 216 14.45 -13.49 2.20
N ALA A 217 13.29 -13.60 2.82
CA ALA A 217 13.16 -13.44 4.27
C ALA A 217 13.92 -14.54 5.03
N SER A 218 13.79 -15.78 4.60
CA SER A 218 14.52 -16.91 5.18
C SER A 218 16.04 -16.73 5.07
N GLY A 219 16.53 -16.30 3.91
CA GLY A 219 17.95 -15.99 3.69
C GLY A 219 18.46 -14.80 4.49
N ALA A 220 17.57 -13.92 4.96
CA ALA A 220 17.88 -12.79 5.83
C ALA A 220 17.72 -13.13 7.33
N GLY A 221 17.45 -14.38 7.70
CA GLY A 221 17.29 -14.83 9.08
C GLY A 221 15.89 -14.60 9.66
N PHE A 222 14.86 -14.51 8.80
CA PHE A 222 13.47 -14.41 9.23
C PHE A 222 12.71 -15.71 8.96
N GLU A 223 11.70 -15.98 9.77
CA GLU A 223 10.72 -17.04 9.53
C GLU A 223 9.32 -16.47 9.31
N LEU A 224 8.55 -17.09 8.44
CA LEU A 224 7.13 -16.77 8.25
C LEU A 224 6.35 -17.37 9.44
N VAL A 225 5.85 -16.50 10.34
CA VAL A 225 5.12 -16.93 11.54
C VAL A 225 3.62 -16.90 11.36
N ASN A 226 3.11 -16.09 10.41
CA ASN A 226 1.69 -16.07 10.10
C ASN A 226 1.45 -15.73 8.62
N ARG A 227 0.44 -16.37 8.03
CA ARG A 227 -0.06 -16.14 6.68
C ARG A 227 -1.59 -16.05 6.73
N ILE A 228 -2.11 -14.86 6.50
CA ILE A 228 -3.56 -14.59 6.53
C ILE A 228 -4.03 -14.42 5.09
N ALA A 229 -4.90 -15.33 4.62
CA ALA A 229 -5.49 -15.19 3.29
C ALA A 229 -6.43 -13.98 3.25
N ASP A 230 -6.25 -13.11 2.27
CA ASP A 230 -7.19 -12.02 2.02
C ASP A 230 -8.49 -12.61 1.44
N ARG A 231 -9.60 -12.40 2.17
CA ARG A 231 -10.94 -12.88 1.77
C ARG A 231 -11.42 -12.29 0.44
N ASN A 232 -10.88 -11.16 0.03
CA ASN A 232 -11.22 -10.50 -1.24
C ASN A 232 -10.35 -10.98 -2.41
N GLY A 233 -9.45 -11.94 -2.21
CA GLY A 233 -8.63 -12.52 -3.28
C GLY A 233 -7.60 -11.58 -3.89
N GLY A 234 -7.24 -10.49 -3.19
CA GLY A 234 -6.34 -9.44 -3.67
C GLY A 234 -7.06 -8.36 -4.48
N LEU A 235 -6.30 -7.31 -4.83
CA LEU A 235 -6.83 -6.10 -5.50
C LEU A 235 -7.34 -6.33 -6.93
N ILE A 236 -7.09 -7.51 -7.52
CA ILE A 236 -7.51 -7.83 -8.89
C ILE A 236 -8.34 -9.12 -8.87
N GLN A 237 -9.63 -8.98 -8.63
CA GLN A 237 -10.54 -10.11 -8.61
C GLN A 237 -10.60 -10.83 -9.96
N GLY A 238 -10.56 -12.16 -9.93
CA GLY A 238 -10.81 -13.03 -11.09
C GLY A 238 -9.66 -13.15 -12.09
N ALA A 239 -8.45 -12.67 -11.80
CA ALA A 239 -7.29 -12.97 -12.62
C ALA A 239 -6.68 -14.32 -12.22
N LYS A 240 -6.56 -15.22 -13.19
CA LYS A 240 -6.07 -16.60 -12.97
C LYS A 240 -4.69 -16.62 -12.30
N GLY A 241 -4.57 -17.39 -11.20
CA GLY A 241 -3.32 -17.62 -10.48
C GLY A 241 -2.88 -16.42 -9.61
N MET A 242 -3.80 -15.52 -9.27
CA MET A 242 -3.57 -14.41 -8.36
C MET A 242 -4.44 -14.55 -7.11
N TYR A 243 -3.89 -14.15 -5.99
CA TYR A 243 -4.56 -14.19 -4.69
C TYR A 243 -4.01 -13.07 -3.80
N GLY A 244 -4.71 -12.76 -2.71
CA GLY A 244 -4.26 -11.87 -1.67
C GLY A 244 -3.83 -12.64 -0.42
N ALA A 245 -2.74 -12.23 0.20
CA ALA A 245 -2.40 -12.66 1.55
C ALA A 245 -1.56 -11.59 2.26
N ASP A 246 -1.68 -11.61 3.59
CA ASP A 246 -0.82 -10.88 4.50
C ASP A 246 0.22 -11.84 5.06
N LEU A 247 1.48 -11.40 5.11
CA LEU A 247 2.62 -12.23 5.48
C LEU A 247 3.34 -11.58 6.66
N LEU A 248 3.33 -12.25 7.82
CA LEU A 248 4.05 -11.83 9.01
C LEU A 248 5.31 -12.67 9.20
N PHE A 249 6.44 -12.01 9.27
CA PHE A 249 7.75 -12.61 9.51
C PHE A 249 8.32 -12.14 10.84
N LYS A 250 9.04 -13.02 11.51
CA LYS A 250 9.78 -12.77 12.75
C LYS A 250 11.25 -13.07 12.55
N ARG A 251 12.14 -12.24 13.07
CA ARG A 251 13.57 -12.52 13.10
C ARG A 251 13.86 -13.69 14.05
N ARG A 252 14.69 -14.61 13.59
CA ARG A 252 15.18 -15.78 14.40
C ARG A 252 16.17 -15.36 15.45
#